data_fce73e489ea4c850af22571c95a5486a
#
_entry.id   fce73e489ea4c850af22571c95a5486a
#
_cell.length_a   1.000
_cell.length_b   1.000
_cell.length_c   1.000
_cell.angle_alpha   90.00
_cell.angle_beta   90.00
_cell.angle_gamma   90.00
#
_symmetry.space_group_name_H-M   'P 1'
#
loop_
_entity.id
_entity.type
_entity.pdbx_description
1 polymer ?
#
loop_
_entity_poly.entity_id
_entity_poly.type
_entity_poly.pdbx_seq_one_letter_code
_entity_poly.pdbx_strand_id
1 'polypeptide(L)'
;MFGTNEFPTYEEIIEEYAKEFNHYFMPKGRNTFGFWMQTLADLELLDLELQGLTEEYKIDPINRIVEFKGDAEFLRLRLAHLEKIEGRSTLYTDFVDSYNDTNAYAFHNLYPYKGKFYPRVVRTLINAFGLTQDDLILDPFNGSGTTTHEASLMGIESIGMDITPIGVILSNLKNELPFLKNDDLNFTAKELVEILYNIENKEWEYPNETIYNLMLIIYFDTVDAFTRTSRYNKKGKAGLFIEKFDYIKTCHKKLIEIKEKHDLEFKKAKIIEGDILELKKYTELENKFDAIITSPPYYFSIDYVGKDKIAYEYLCVDMKKVESKYLGMKNIGVNKRKYGNLPPKVIFYYEDLQKSIENMFWALKPRGKMAIIIGDSTVGGKKIPTTMVTKKLCEETGFKYQKLIFNPLLGTRNRAIRGESIIICEKR
;
A
#
# COMPACT_ATOMS: atom_id res chain seq x y z
N MET A 1 -6.00 -28.24 13.14
CA MET A 1 -6.95 -29.13 12.41
C MET A 1 -8.33 -28.53 12.58
N PHE A 2 -8.81 -27.80 11.58
CA PHE A 2 -10.19 -27.33 11.61
C PHE A 2 -11.07 -28.48 11.12
N GLY A 3 -11.89 -29.02 12.03
CA GLY A 3 -12.85 -30.06 11.69
C GLY A 3 -13.92 -29.48 10.77
N THR A 4 -14.19 -30.20 9.69
CA THR A 4 -15.40 -30.22 8.85
C THR A 4 -16.21 -28.94 8.73
N ASN A 5 -16.03 -28.22 7.62
CA ASN A 5 -16.99 -27.30 6.97
C ASN A 5 -17.43 -26.01 7.67
N GLU A 6 -16.95 -25.64 8.84
CA GLU A 6 -17.22 -24.33 9.44
C GLU A 6 -15.97 -23.46 9.42
N PHE A 7 -16.14 -22.20 9.03
CA PHE A 7 -15.05 -21.22 9.11
C PHE A 7 -14.77 -20.90 10.58
N PRO A 8 -13.48 -20.79 10.98
CA PRO A 8 -13.11 -20.52 12.36
C PRO A 8 -13.78 -19.22 12.86
N THR A 9 -14.17 -19.21 14.10
CA THR A 9 -14.65 -18.02 14.78
C THR A 9 -13.52 -17.03 14.99
N TYR A 10 -13.86 -15.79 15.26
CA TYR A 10 -12.83 -14.78 15.57
C TYR A 10 -12.06 -15.13 16.84
N GLU A 11 -12.73 -15.71 17.83
CA GLU A 11 -12.14 -16.18 19.07
C GLU A 11 -11.08 -17.27 18.80
N GLU A 12 -11.37 -18.23 17.94
CA GLU A 12 -10.43 -19.27 17.52
C GLU A 12 -9.23 -18.67 16.77
N ILE A 13 -9.46 -17.65 15.93
CA ILE A 13 -8.38 -16.91 15.25
C ILE A 13 -7.50 -16.20 16.27
N ILE A 14 -8.07 -15.48 17.24
CA ILE A 14 -7.32 -14.77 18.28
C ILE A 14 -6.56 -15.75 19.17
N GLU A 15 -7.12 -16.91 19.49
CA GLU A 15 -6.41 -17.94 20.25
C GLU A 15 -5.22 -18.54 19.45
N GLU A 16 -5.39 -18.76 18.14
CA GLU A 16 -4.29 -19.20 17.27
C GLU A 16 -3.19 -18.15 17.22
N TYR A 17 -3.55 -16.86 17.05
CA TYR A 17 -2.60 -15.76 17.13
C TYR A 17 -1.91 -15.68 18.50
N ALA A 18 -2.65 -15.81 19.59
CA ALA A 18 -2.05 -15.73 20.92
C ALA A 18 -1.09 -16.89 21.22
N LYS A 19 -1.23 -18.04 20.57
CA LYS A 19 -0.26 -19.15 20.66
C LYS A 19 1.03 -18.88 19.89
N GLU A 20 0.94 -18.16 18.76
CA GLU A 20 2.10 -17.77 17.94
C GLU A 20 2.79 -16.52 18.50
N PHE A 21 2.08 -15.64 19.20
CA PHE A 21 2.57 -14.32 19.60
C PHE A 21 2.45 -14.07 21.11
N ASN A 22 3.57 -14.05 21.81
CA ASN A 22 3.65 -13.45 23.15
C ASN A 22 3.59 -11.92 23.00
N HIS A 23 2.48 -11.31 23.43
CA HIS A 23 2.26 -9.87 23.32
C HIS A 23 3.14 -9.07 24.29
N TYR A 24 4.30 -8.64 23.85
CA TYR A 24 5.08 -7.60 24.51
C TYR A 24 4.84 -6.25 23.86
N PHE A 25 4.33 -5.30 24.63
CA PHE A 25 4.35 -3.91 24.22
C PHE A 25 5.76 -3.34 24.41
N MET A 26 6.37 -2.88 23.32
CA MET A 26 7.63 -2.17 23.38
C MET A 26 7.41 -0.75 23.95
N PRO A 27 8.37 -0.16 24.66
CA PRO A 27 8.25 1.22 25.14
C PRO A 27 8.00 2.19 23.98
N LYS A 28 7.07 3.13 24.17
CA LYS A 28 6.81 4.19 23.19
C LYS A 28 8.05 5.07 23.03
N GLY A 29 8.39 5.43 21.81
CA GLY A 29 9.44 6.37 21.47
C GLY A 29 10.43 5.85 20.44
N ARG A 30 11.37 6.70 20.04
CA ARG A 30 12.50 6.32 19.19
C ARG A 30 13.42 5.38 19.92
N ASN A 31 13.94 4.40 19.21
CA ASN A 31 14.92 3.44 19.71
C ASN A 31 15.94 3.09 18.61
N THR A 32 16.93 2.30 18.94
CA THR A 32 18.01 1.90 18.03
C THR A 32 17.54 1.00 16.90
N PHE A 33 16.39 0.30 17.06
CA PHE A 33 15.82 -0.52 16.00
C PHE A 33 15.11 0.31 14.93
N GLY A 34 14.55 1.46 15.31
CA GLY A 34 13.86 2.31 14.36
C GLY A 34 12.85 3.25 15.00
N PHE A 35 12.04 3.84 14.16
CA PHE A 35 11.05 4.83 14.58
C PHE A 35 9.83 4.17 15.18
N TRP A 36 9.46 4.58 16.41
CA TRP A 36 8.19 4.24 17.03
C TRP A 36 7.88 2.75 17.09
N MET A 37 8.89 1.90 17.27
CA MET A 37 8.65 0.49 17.59
C MET A 37 7.79 0.39 18.85
N GLN A 38 6.58 -0.12 18.70
CA GLN A 38 5.59 -0.14 19.77
C GLN A 38 5.06 -1.54 20.04
N THR A 39 5.24 -2.46 19.10
CA THR A 39 4.63 -3.80 19.13
C THR A 39 5.64 -4.87 18.78
N LEU A 40 5.29 -6.12 19.11
CA LEU A 40 6.05 -7.28 18.68
C LEU A 40 6.11 -7.40 17.14
N ALA A 41 5.05 -6.94 16.45
CA ALA A 41 5.03 -6.90 15.00
C ALA A 41 6.19 -6.09 14.40
N ASP A 42 6.59 -4.98 15.01
CA ASP A 42 7.74 -4.20 14.55
C ASP A 42 9.05 -5.01 14.66
N LEU A 43 9.19 -5.80 15.72
CA LEU A 43 10.36 -6.67 15.92
C LEU A 43 10.37 -7.82 14.93
N GLU A 44 9.22 -8.42 14.64
CA GLU A 44 9.07 -9.46 13.63
C GLU A 44 9.32 -8.96 12.22
N LEU A 45 8.92 -7.72 11.92
CA LEU A 45 9.21 -7.09 10.64
C LEU A 45 10.71 -6.79 10.49
N LEU A 46 11.40 -6.36 11.55
CA LEU A 46 12.86 -6.23 11.56
C LEU A 46 13.55 -7.58 11.33
N ASP A 47 13.10 -8.62 12.04
CA ASP A 47 13.64 -9.97 11.88
C ASP A 47 13.50 -10.47 10.44
N LEU A 48 12.33 -10.24 9.81
CA LEU A 48 12.11 -10.58 8.40
C LEU A 48 13.03 -9.81 7.44
N GLU A 49 13.26 -8.52 7.67
CA GLU A 49 14.18 -7.73 6.84
C GLU A 49 15.59 -8.32 6.89
N LEU A 50 16.06 -8.64 8.09
CA LEU A 50 17.40 -9.20 8.29
C LEU A 50 17.53 -10.58 7.68
N GLN A 51 16.51 -11.46 7.81
CA GLN A 51 16.48 -12.77 7.15
C GLN A 51 16.60 -12.67 5.62
N GLY A 52 16.00 -11.65 5.02
CA GLY A 52 16.04 -11.45 3.57
C GLY A 52 17.32 -10.82 3.04
N LEU A 53 18.07 -10.10 3.89
CA LEU A 53 19.19 -9.25 3.47
C LEU A 53 20.56 -9.69 3.99
N THR A 54 20.64 -10.56 5.00
CA THR A 54 21.91 -11.00 5.60
C THR A 54 21.84 -12.47 5.98
N GLU A 55 23.00 -13.14 5.90
CA GLU A 55 23.11 -14.58 6.22
C GLU A 55 23.18 -14.82 7.73
N GLU A 56 23.75 -13.89 8.48
CA GLU A 56 23.98 -14.03 9.93
C GLU A 56 23.72 -12.72 10.66
N TYR A 57 22.83 -12.78 11.63
CA TYR A 57 22.49 -11.64 12.47
C TYR A 57 22.03 -12.08 13.86
N LYS A 58 22.05 -11.15 14.80
CA LYS A 58 21.54 -11.30 16.15
C LYS A 58 20.81 -10.05 16.58
N ILE A 59 19.62 -10.18 17.09
CA ILE A 59 18.83 -9.08 17.64
C ILE A 59 18.88 -9.17 19.17
N ASP A 60 19.30 -8.10 19.82
CA ASP A 60 19.16 -7.90 21.26
C ASP A 60 18.03 -6.89 21.51
N PRO A 61 16.81 -7.35 21.84
CA PRO A 61 15.67 -6.46 22.03
C PRO A 61 15.75 -5.64 23.32
N ILE A 62 16.54 -6.08 24.31
CA ILE A 62 16.70 -5.39 25.59
C ILE A 62 17.59 -4.15 25.43
N ASN A 63 18.76 -4.34 24.80
CA ASN A 63 19.70 -3.26 24.53
C ASN A 63 19.42 -2.53 23.21
N ARG A 64 18.47 -3.02 22.41
CA ARG A 64 18.07 -2.46 21.11
C ARG A 64 19.23 -2.39 20.12
N ILE A 65 19.97 -3.48 20.02
CA ILE A 65 21.15 -3.61 19.18
C ILE A 65 20.92 -4.75 18.20
N VAL A 66 21.37 -4.56 16.97
CA VAL A 66 21.48 -5.61 15.96
C VAL A 66 22.95 -5.79 15.61
N GLU A 67 23.41 -7.02 15.71
CA GLU A 67 24.69 -7.47 15.17
C GLU A 67 24.43 -8.22 13.88
N PHE A 68 25.18 -7.98 12.83
CA PHE A 68 25.02 -8.67 11.54
C PHE A 68 26.36 -8.84 10.82
N LYS A 69 26.41 -9.81 9.91
CA LYS A 69 27.48 -9.96 8.91
C LYS A 69 26.96 -9.55 7.54
N GLY A 70 27.68 -8.69 6.84
CA GLY A 70 27.30 -8.22 5.53
C GLY A 70 27.79 -6.82 5.20
N ASP A 71 27.38 -6.32 4.07
CA ASP A 71 27.69 -4.96 3.62
C ASP A 71 26.83 -3.95 4.38
N ALA A 72 27.48 -3.21 5.29
CA ALA A 72 26.83 -2.20 6.13
C ALA A 72 26.22 -1.05 5.29
N GLU A 73 26.85 -0.67 4.17
CA GLU A 73 26.33 0.37 3.28
C GLU A 73 25.07 -0.11 2.54
N PHE A 74 25.10 -1.32 2.01
CA PHE A 74 23.91 -1.94 1.41
C PHE A 74 22.75 -2.00 2.39
N LEU A 75 22.98 -2.51 3.61
CA LEU A 75 21.94 -2.60 4.64
C LEU A 75 21.43 -1.21 5.08
N ARG A 76 22.30 -0.20 5.11
CA ARG A 76 21.93 1.19 5.44
C ARG A 76 20.94 1.78 4.41
N LEU A 77 21.08 1.43 3.14
CA LEU A 77 20.16 1.88 2.07
C LEU A 77 18.84 1.09 2.05
N ARG A 78 18.81 -0.10 2.63
CA ARG A 78 17.66 -1.01 2.54
C ARG A 78 16.77 -0.98 3.79
N LEU A 79 17.35 -1.17 4.98
CA LEU A 79 16.60 -1.43 6.22
C LEU A 79 15.69 -0.27 6.62
N ALA A 80 14.45 -0.60 6.97
CA ALA A 80 13.42 0.35 7.42
C ALA A 80 13.19 0.34 8.94
N HIS A 81 13.73 -0.64 9.66
CA HIS A 81 13.54 -0.80 11.10
C HIS A 81 14.79 -0.50 11.92
N LEU A 82 15.91 -0.13 11.29
CA LEU A 82 17.09 0.39 11.98
C LEU A 82 17.23 1.89 11.73
N GLU A 83 17.44 2.63 12.81
CA GLU A 83 17.64 4.08 12.74
C GLU A 83 19.05 4.42 12.24
N LYS A 84 20.06 3.68 12.70
CA LYS A 84 21.47 3.89 12.37
C LYS A 84 22.19 2.56 12.17
N ILE A 85 23.17 2.57 11.28
CA ILE A 85 24.15 1.52 11.10
C ILE A 85 25.54 2.15 11.19
N GLU A 86 26.41 1.63 12.08
CA GLU A 86 27.74 2.18 12.34
C GLU A 86 27.74 3.69 12.60
N GLY A 87 26.73 4.17 13.35
CA GLY A 87 26.58 5.57 13.71
C GLY A 87 25.99 6.48 12.63
N ARG A 88 25.81 6.00 11.38
CA ARG A 88 25.23 6.75 10.27
C ARG A 88 23.74 6.42 10.10
N SER A 89 22.92 7.43 9.79
CA SER A 89 21.49 7.26 9.55
C SER A 89 21.23 6.32 8.37
N THR A 90 20.20 5.46 8.50
CA THR A 90 19.71 4.70 7.35
C THR A 90 19.01 5.62 6.36
N LEU A 91 18.85 5.17 5.11
CA LEU A 91 18.08 5.89 4.09
C LEU A 91 16.64 6.13 4.57
N TYR A 92 16.03 5.15 5.21
CA TYR A 92 14.67 5.30 5.74
C TYR A 92 14.61 6.39 6.84
N THR A 93 15.62 6.48 7.70
CA THR A 93 15.75 7.57 8.69
C THR A 93 15.83 8.92 8.01
N ASP A 94 16.63 9.05 6.96
CA ASP A 94 16.74 10.30 6.21
C ASP A 94 15.43 10.71 5.55
N PHE A 95 14.64 9.77 5.03
CA PHE A 95 13.26 10.05 4.58
C PHE A 95 12.42 10.58 5.74
N VAL A 96 12.35 9.86 6.85
CA VAL A 96 11.52 10.25 7.99
C VAL A 96 11.90 11.62 8.54
N ASP A 97 13.20 11.89 8.71
CA ASP A 97 13.67 13.16 9.24
C ASP A 97 13.42 14.32 8.29
N SER A 98 13.59 14.12 6.97
CA SER A 98 13.34 15.15 5.97
C SER A 98 11.86 15.54 5.88
N TYR A 99 10.96 14.57 6.00
CA TYR A 99 9.52 14.81 5.89
C TYR A 99 8.82 14.93 7.25
N ASN A 100 9.50 14.63 8.34
CA ASN A 100 8.97 14.55 9.69
C ASN A 100 7.74 13.64 9.83
N ASP A 101 7.69 12.57 9.02
CA ASP A 101 6.60 11.60 8.97
C ASP A 101 7.10 10.22 8.52
N THR A 102 6.65 9.18 9.20
CA THR A 102 7.00 7.79 8.87
C THR A 102 6.17 7.19 7.73
N ASN A 103 5.07 7.84 7.36
CA ASN A 103 4.08 7.30 6.41
C ASN A 103 3.76 8.25 5.24
N ALA A 104 4.29 9.47 5.28
CA ALA A 104 3.97 10.53 4.33
C ALA A 104 5.19 11.09 3.59
N TYR A 105 6.35 10.41 3.64
CA TYR A 105 7.53 10.81 2.88
C TYR A 105 7.34 10.63 1.36
N ALA A 106 8.21 11.25 0.59
CA ALA A 106 8.12 11.32 -0.86
C ALA A 106 6.73 11.77 -1.31
N PHE A 107 6.02 10.96 -2.10
CA PHE A 107 4.68 11.28 -2.57
C PHE A 107 3.59 10.38 -1.96
N HIS A 108 3.88 9.66 -0.86
CA HIS A 108 2.87 8.81 -0.23
C HIS A 108 1.65 9.59 0.26
N ASN A 109 1.80 10.88 0.58
CA ASN A 109 0.70 11.74 1.01
C ASN A 109 0.22 12.72 -0.08
N LEU A 110 0.41 12.37 -1.36
CA LEU A 110 -0.04 13.20 -2.49
C LEU A 110 -1.56 13.49 -2.45
N TYR A 111 -2.33 12.51 -2.01
CA TYR A 111 -3.79 12.58 -1.94
C TYR A 111 -4.30 11.78 -0.73
N PRO A 112 -5.36 12.22 -0.03
CA PRO A 112 -5.90 11.50 1.12
C PRO A 112 -6.71 10.26 0.71
N TYR A 113 -6.09 9.33 -0.02
CA TYR A 113 -6.70 8.09 -0.48
C TYR A 113 -6.99 7.14 0.69
N LYS A 114 -8.18 6.53 0.71
CA LYS A 114 -8.57 5.57 1.76
C LYS A 114 -8.03 4.17 1.48
N GLY A 115 -7.71 3.44 2.56
CA GLY A 115 -7.28 2.05 2.45
C GLY A 115 -5.81 1.89 2.02
N LYS A 116 -4.99 2.93 2.17
CA LYS A 116 -3.53 2.79 2.02
C LYS A 116 -2.95 2.04 3.21
N PHE A 117 -2.10 1.07 2.95
CA PHE A 117 -1.23 0.49 3.95
C PHE A 117 0.09 1.28 4.08
N TYR A 118 0.84 0.98 5.13
CA TYR A 118 2.03 1.77 5.46
C TYR A 118 3.18 1.50 4.50
N PRO A 119 3.84 2.53 3.94
CA PRO A 119 5.00 2.37 3.05
C PRO A 119 6.11 1.54 3.67
N ARG A 120 6.39 1.73 4.97
CA ARG A 120 7.39 0.96 5.71
C ARG A 120 7.16 -0.55 5.60
N VAL A 121 5.91 -1.01 5.68
CA VAL A 121 5.56 -2.43 5.54
C VAL A 121 5.93 -2.96 4.15
N VAL A 122 5.68 -2.17 3.10
CA VAL A 122 6.07 -2.55 1.73
C VAL A 122 7.58 -2.69 1.61
N ARG A 123 8.33 -1.69 2.08
CA ARG A 123 9.81 -1.72 2.09
C ARG A 123 10.33 -2.95 2.82
N THR A 124 9.76 -3.25 3.99
CA THR A 124 10.08 -4.46 4.76
C THR A 124 9.82 -5.73 3.97
N LEU A 125 8.68 -5.85 3.29
CA LEU A 125 8.36 -7.04 2.50
C LEU A 125 9.28 -7.19 1.28
N ILE A 126 9.64 -6.11 0.62
CA ILE A 126 10.65 -6.10 -0.44
C ILE A 126 11.99 -6.64 0.09
N ASN A 127 12.43 -6.18 1.26
CA ASN A 127 13.64 -6.64 1.92
C ASN A 127 13.54 -8.10 2.36
N ALA A 128 12.45 -8.49 3.01
CA ALA A 128 12.19 -9.86 3.47
C ALA A 128 12.18 -10.89 2.33
N PHE A 129 11.74 -10.46 1.15
CA PHE A 129 11.77 -11.31 -0.04
C PHE A 129 13.15 -11.35 -0.72
N GLY A 130 14.08 -10.51 -0.29
CA GLY A 130 15.42 -10.40 -0.86
C GLY A 130 15.42 -9.82 -2.27
N LEU A 131 14.41 -9.00 -2.63
CA LEU A 131 14.25 -8.48 -3.98
C LEU A 131 15.31 -7.44 -4.30
N THR A 132 15.79 -7.47 -5.54
CA THR A 132 16.83 -6.61 -6.09
C THR A 132 16.30 -5.83 -7.31
N GLN A 133 17.14 -5.01 -7.91
CA GLN A 133 16.80 -4.25 -9.13
C GLN A 133 16.54 -5.12 -10.37
N ASP A 134 16.88 -6.40 -10.32
CA ASP A 134 16.65 -7.37 -11.41
C ASP A 134 15.29 -8.09 -11.30
N ASP A 135 14.57 -7.86 -10.20
CA ASP A 135 13.29 -8.48 -9.91
C ASP A 135 12.11 -7.61 -10.34
N LEU A 136 10.95 -8.24 -10.52
CA LEU A 136 9.72 -7.59 -10.93
C LEU A 136 8.60 -7.85 -9.92
N ILE A 137 7.99 -6.76 -9.42
CA ILE A 137 6.90 -6.81 -8.44
C ILE A 137 5.55 -6.53 -9.10
N LEU A 138 4.49 -7.26 -8.69
CA LEU A 138 3.11 -6.96 -9.03
C LEU A 138 2.33 -6.48 -7.79
N ASP A 139 1.54 -5.41 -7.96
CA ASP A 139 0.43 -5.09 -7.06
C ASP A 139 -0.88 -5.05 -7.85
N PRO A 140 -1.70 -6.13 -7.81
CA PRO A 140 -2.93 -6.20 -8.57
C PRO A 140 -4.13 -5.48 -7.93
N PHE A 141 -3.95 -4.86 -6.76
CA PHE A 141 -4.89 -3.97 -6.10
C PHE A 141 -4.18 -2.67 -5.72
N ASN A 142 -3.54 -2.05 -6.71
CA ASN A 142 -2.54 -1.01 -6.55
C ASN A 142 -3.06 0.27 -5.86
N GLY A 143 -4.36 0.55 -5.94
CA GLY A 143 -4.97 1.73 -5.35
C GLY A 143 -4.20 3.00 -5.69
N SER A 144 -3.76 3.74 -4.65
CA SER A 144 -2.93 4.94 -4.83
C SER A 144 -1.44 4.64 -5.07
N GLY A 145 -1.02 3.39 -5.32
CA GLY A 145 0.33 3.04 -5.72
C GLY A 145 1.36 3.03 -4.58
N THR A 146 1.02 2.52 -3.40
CA THR A 146 2.01 2.43 -2.31
C THR A 146 3.12 1.44 -2.63
N THR A 147 2.77 0.25 -3.11
CA THR A 147 3.75 -0.79 -3.50
C THR A 147 4.62 -0.33 -4.65
N THR A 148 4.01 0.17 -5.72
CA THR A 148 4.75 0.58 -6.92
C THR A 148 5.65 1.77 -6.66
N HIS A 149 5.25 2.70 -5.78
CA HIS A 149 6.08 3.84 -5.40
C HIS A 149 7.28 3.43 -4.54
N GLU A 150 7.09 2.54 -3.54
CA GLU A 150 8.21 2.01 -2.76
C GLU A 150 9.19 1.20 -3.62
N ALA A 151 8.68 0.34 -4.51
CA ALA A 151 9.52 -0.36 -5.48
C ALA A 151 10.35 0.60 -6.32
N SER A 152 9.72 1.68 -6.85
CA SER A 152 10.40 2.74 -7.59
C SER A 152 11.53 3.38 -6.78
N LEU A 153 11.26 3.80 -5.53
CA LEU A 153 12.25 4.43 -4.63
C LEU A 153 13.40 3.48 -4.26
N MET A 154 13.19 2.16 -4.35
CA MET A 154 14.20 1.12 -4.10
C MET A 154 14.89 0.63 -5.38
N GLY A 155 14.63 1.26 -6.54
CA GLY A 155 15.24 0.89 -7.81
C GLY A 155 14.74 -0.43 -8.40
N ILE A 156 13.53 -0.88 -8.06
CA ILE A 156 12.95 -2.15 -8.49
C ILE A 156 11.81 -1.91 -9.46
N GLU A 157 11.76 -2.67 -10.56
CA GLU A 157 10.67 -2.59 -11.52
C GLU A 157 9.37 -3.16 -10.93
N SER A 158 8.24 -2.54 -11.27
CA SER A 158 6.94 -2.98 -10.79
C SER A 158 5.82 -2.71 -11.77
N ILE A 159 4.76 -3.53 -11.67
CA ILE A 159 3.49 -3.33 -12.36
C ILE A 159 2.41 -3.19 -11.30
N GLY A 160 1.62 -2.11 -11.40
CA GLY A 160 0.41 -1.91 -10.61
C GLY A 160 -0.83 -2.05 -11.47
N MET A 161 -1.90 -2.67 -10.94
CA MET A 161 -3.19 -2.75 -11.60
C MET A 161 -4.28 -2.27 -10.65
N ASP A 162 -5.19 -1.44 -11.16
CA ASP A 162 -6.37 -1.00 -10.40
C ASP A 162 -7.59 -0.81 -11.31
N ILE A 163 -8.78 -1.04 -10.76
CA ILE A 163 -10.05 -0.86 -11.47
C ILE A 163 -10.54 0.58 -11.47
N THR A 164 -9.97 1.43 -10.61
CA THR A 164 -10.44 2.79 -10.39
C THR A 164 -9.61 3.80 -11.17
N PRO A 165 -10.22 4.63 -12.02
CA PRO A 165 -9.49 5.67 -12.75
C PRO A 165 -8.69 6.59 -11.83
N ILE A 166 -9.22 6.96 -10.67
CA ILE A 166 -8.52 7.82 -9.72
C ILE A 166 -7.30 7.13 -9.10
N GLY A 167 -7.39 5.83 -8.81
CA GLY A 167 -6.25 5.02 -8.36
C GLY A 167 -5.15 4.97 -9.41
N VAL A 168 -5.52 4.76 -10.68
CA VAL A 168 -4.59 4.76 -11.82
C VAL A 168 -3.91 6.12 -11.98
N ILE A 169 -4.64 7.24 -11.94
CA ILE A 169 -4.07 8.59 -12.03
C ILE A 169 -3.09 8.84 -10.87
N LEU A 170 -3.49 8.53 -9.63
CA LEU A 170 -2.67 8.75 -8.44
C LEU A 170 -1.38 7.91 -8.46
N SER A 171 -1.48 6.65 -8.83
CA SER A 171 -0.31 5.78 -8.89
C SER A 171 0.64 6.16 -10.02
N ASN A 172 0.13 6.55 -11.20
CA ASN A 172 0.95 7.12 -12.27
C ASN A 172 1.68 8.38 -11.78
N LEU A 173 0.97 9.33 -11.16
CA LEU A 173 1.57 10.55 -10.63
C LEU A 173 2.71 10.26 -9.65
N LYS A 174 2.50 9.38 -8.67
CA LYS A 174 3.56 9.02 -7.71
C LYS A 174 4.81 8.44 -8.38
N ASN A 175 4.62 7.72 -9.48
CA ASN A 175 5.72 7.11 -10.22
C ASN A 175 6.36 8.02 -11.26
N GLU A 176 5.70 9.10 -11.69
CA GLU A 176 6.24 10.07 -12.66
C GLU A 176 6.87 11.30 -11.99
N LEU A 177 6.28 11.79 -10.89
CA LEU A 177 6.77 12.97 -10.17
C LEU A 177 8.27 12.92 -9.82
N PRO A 178 8.87 11.78 -9.38
CA PRO A 178 10.31 11.70 -9.08
C PRO A 178 11.22 11.95 -10.29
N PHE A 179 10.69 11.95 -11.50
CA PHE A 179 11.45 12.13 -12.76
C PHE A 179 11.25 13.51 -13.39
N LEU A 180 10.39 14.36 -12.82
CA LEU A 180 10.24 15.74 -13.26
C LEU A 180 11.51 16.55 -12.91
N LYS A 181 11.75 17.60 -13.68
CA LYS A 181 12.73 18.61 -13.34
C LYS A 181 12.14 19.65 -12.39
N ASN A 182 12.97 20.32 -11.60
CA ASN A 182 12.50 21.40 -10.73
C ASN A 182 11.77 22.50 -11.49
N ASP A 183 12.18 22.79 -12.71
CA ASP A 183 11.56 23.81 -13.56
C ASP A 183 10.16 23.42 -14.03
N ASP A 184 9.84 22.13 -14.15
CA ASP A 184 8.51 21.62 -14.51
C ASP A 184 7.45 21.98 -13.42
N LEU A 185 7.90 22.23 -12.20
CA LEU A 185 7.07 22.62 -11.05
C LEU A 185 7.21 24.12 -10.70
N ASN A 186 7.65 24.94 -11.64
CA ASN A 186 7.89 26.36 -11.39
C ASN A 186 6.70 27.24 -11.83
N PHE A 187 5.60 27.22 -11.09
CA PHE A 187 4.42 28.05 -11.31
C PHE A 187 4.37 29.18 -10.30
N THR A 188 3.98 30.37 -10.76
CA THR A 188 3.67 31.51 -9.90
C THR A 188 2.29 31.36 -9.28
N ALA A 189 2.03 32.06 -8.16
CA ALA A 189 0.71 32.08 -7.54
C ALA A 189 -0.40 32.55 -8.50
N LYS A 190 -0.08 33.50 -9.42
CA LYS A 190 -1.03 33.98 -10.42
C LYS A 190 -1.40 32.90 -11.43
N GLU A 191 -0.41 32.18 -11.95
CA GLU A 191 -0.65 31.03 -12.85
C GLU A 191 -1.45 29.93 -12.18
N LEU A 192 -1.17 29.61 -10.91
CA LEU A 192 -1.93 28.61 -10.16
C LEU A 192 -3.40 29.01 -9.97
N VAL A 193 -3.70 30.30 -9.77
CA VAL A 193 -5.09 30.79 -9.71
C VAL A 193 -5.77 30.68 -11.08
N GLU A 194 -5.07 30.98 -12.17
CA GLU A 194 -5.58 30.83 -13.53
C GLU A 194 -5.84 29.36 -13.86
N ILE A 195 -4.93 28.46 -13.50
CA ILE A 195 -5.11 27.01 -13.63
C ILE A 195 -6.35 26.55 -12.88
N LEU A 196 -6.52 26.95 -11.62
CA LEU A 196 -7.69 26.61 -10.82
C LEU A 196 -8.99 27.05 -11.53
N TYR A 197 -9.02 28.28 -12.05
CA TYR A 197 -10.17 28.80 -12.79
C TYR A 197 -10.47 27.97 -14.04
N ASN A 198 -9.46 27.63 -14.83
CA ASN A 198 -9.60 26.80 -16.02
C ASN A 198 -10.10 25.39 -15.70
N ILE A 199 -9.62 24.79 -14.60
CA ILE A 199 -10.13 23.48 -14.13
C ILE A 199 -11.63 23.59 -13.74
N GLU A 200 -12.02 24.62 -12.99
CA GLU A 200 -13.42 24.81 -12.58
C GLU A 200 -14.37 24.98 -13.78
N ASN A 201 -13.90 25.60 -14.87
CA ASN A 201 -14.64 25.79 -16.10
C ASN A 201 -14.52 24.62 -17.08
N LYS A 202 -13.75 23.57 -16.76
CA LYS A 202 -13.43 22.42 -17.64
C LYS A 202 -12.69 22.82 -18.92
N GLU A 203 -11.90 23.88 -18.85
CA GLU A 203 -11.09 24.44 -19.93
C GLU A 203 -9.59 24.15 -19.74
N TRP A 204 -9.23 23.38 -18.70
CA TRP A 204 -7.85 23.05 -18.37
C TRP A 204 -7.26 22.05 -19.36
N GLU A 205 -6.21 22.45 -20.01
CA GLU A 205 -5.37 21.62 -20.89
C GLU A 205 -3.90 21.92 -20.61
N TYR A 206 -3.05 20.91 -20.67
CA TYR A 206 -1.61 21.06 -20.54
C TYR A 206 -0.86 19.97 -21.30
N PRO A 207 0.23 20.30 -22.05
CA PRO A 207 0.93 19.34 -22.90
C PRO A 207 1.59 18.19 -22.13
N ASN A 208 2.05 18.45 -20.91
CA ASN A 208 2.64 17.43 -20.05
C ASN A 208 1.52 16.75 -19.22
N GLU A 209 1.23 15.49 -19.51
CA GLU A 209 0.16 14.73 -18.87
C GLU A 209 0.36 14.62 -17.34
N THR A 210 1.61 14.51 -16.87
CA THR A 210 1.91 14.44 -15.43
C THR A 210 1.51 15.73 -14.74
N ILE A 211 1.83 16.88 -15.32
CA ILE A 211 1.42 18.19 -14.76
C ILE A 211 -0.11 18.37 -14.85
N TYR A 212 -0.69 18.00 -16.00
CA TYR A 212 -2.15 18.03 -16.17
C TYR A 212 -2.86 17.27 -15.04
N ASN A 213 -2.48 16.01 -14.83
CA ASN A 213 -3.06 15.15 -13.79
C ASN A 213 -2.73 15.64 -12.38
N LEU A 214 -1.54 16.19 -12.14
CA LEU A 214 -1.15 16.77 -10.86
C LEU A 214 -2.10 17.91 -10.45
N MET A 215 -2.36 18.82 -11.36
CA MET A 215 -3.26 19.95 -11.09
C MET A 215 -4.70 19.49 -10.82
N LEU A 216 -5.17 18.46 -11.54
CA LEU A 216 -6.49 17.86 -11.27
C LEU A 216 -6.56 17.22 -9.88
N ILE A 217 -5.55 16.47 -9.47
CA ILE A 217 -5.51 15.83 -8.15
C ILE A 217 -5.47 16.88 -7.03
N ILE A 218 -4.70 17.95 -7.20
CA ILE A 218 -4.69 19.07 -6.24
C ILE A 218 -6.05 19.74 -6.18
N TYR A 219 -6.72 19.91 -7.32
CA TYR A 219 -8.06 20.46 -7.40
C TYR A 219 -9.08 19.59 -6.65
N PHE A 220 -9.11 18.28 -6.91
CA PHE A 220 -10.05 17.37 -6.24
C PHE A 220 -9.86 17.37 -4.73
N ASP A 221 -8.62 17.32 -4.26
CA ASP A 221 -8.32 17.41 -2.83
C ASP A 221 -8.65 18.78 -2.24
N THR A 222 -8.49 19.86 -3.01
CA THR A 222 -8.85 21.22 -2.59
C THR A 222 -10.35 21.35 -2.41
N VAL A 223 -11.14 20.90 -3.38
CA VAL A 223 -12.62 20.99 -3.31
C VAL A 223 -13.16 20.10 -2.19
N ASP A 224 -12.64 18.88 -2.03
CA ASP A 224 -13.04 17.97 -0.94
C ASP A 224 -12.75 18.58 0.43
N ALA A 225 -11.55 19.11 0.64
CA ALA A 225 -11.16 19.74 1.90
C ALA A 225 -11.97 21.00 2.19
N PHE A 226 -12.22 21.85 1.18
CA PHE A 226 -12.98 23.08 1.31
C PHE A 226 -14.45 22.83 1.65
N THR A 227 -15.07 21.80 1.06
CA THR A 227 -16.47 21.45 1.30
C THR A 227 -16.70 20.77 2.64
N ARG A 228 -15.74 19.98 3.13
CA ARG A 228 -15.90 19.20 4.39
C ARG A 228 -15.56 19.99 5.66
N THR A 229 -14.78 21.06 5.56
CA THR A 229 -14.19 21.70 6.75
C THR A 229 -14.20 23.21 6.67
N SER A 230 -15.03 23.85 7.51
CA SER A 230 -15.03 25.33 7.68
C SER A 230 -13.66 25.92 8.06
N ARG A 231 -12.72 25.09 8.54
CA ARG A 231 -11.35 25.47 8.89
C ARG A 231 -10.59 26.11 7.73
N TYR A 232 -10.88 25.71 6.49
CA TYR A 232 -10.21 26.21 5.29
C TYR A 232 -10.89 27.43 4.65
N ASN A 233 -12.09 27.82 5.10
CA ASN A 233 -12.84 28.94 4.54
C ASN A 233 -12.07 30.27 4.62
N LYS A 234 -11.18 30.44 5.62
CA LYS A 234 -10.38 31.65 5.79
C LYS A 234 -9.34 31.88 4.68
N LYS A 235 -8.84 30.80 4.05
CA LYS A 235 -7.82 30.84 2.99
C LYS A 235 -8.44 30.97 1.59
N GLY A 236 -9.71 30.61 1.45
CA GLY A 236 -10.39 30.47 0.15
C GLY A 236 -9.84 29.24 -0.64
N LYS A 237 -10.55 28.85 -1.70
CA LYS A 237 -10.13 27.74 -2.55
C LYS A 237 -8.77 27.98 -3.20
N ALA A 238 -8.53 29.19 -3.73
CA ALA A 238 -7.27 29.52 -4.38
C ALA A 238 -6.07 29.42 -3.43
N GLY A 239 -6.19 29.98 -2.21
CA GLY A 239 -5.12 29.88 -1.22
C GLY A 239 -4.82 28.43 -0.80
N LEU A 240 -5.86 27.57 -0.71
CA LEU A 240 -5.68 26.16 -0.40
C LEU A 240 -5.05 25.37 -1.56
N PHE A 241 -5.44 25.69 -2.81
CA PHE A 241 -4.85 25.10 -4.01
C PHE A 241 -3.35 25.39 -4.11
N ILE A 242 -2.97 26.66 -3.91
CA ILE A 242 -1.56 27.09 -3.88
C ILE A 242 -0.79 26.36 -2.77
N GLU A 243 -1.34 26.31 -1.55
CA GLU A 243 -0.68 25.62 -0.41
C GLU A 243 -0.41 24.15 -0.69
N LYS A 244 -1.36 23.45 -1.31
CA LYS A 244 -1.20 22.04 -1.68
C LYS A 244 -0.16 21.86 -2.78
N PHE A 245 -0.15 22.72 -3.78
CA PHE A 245 0.88 22.72 -4.82
C PHE A 245 2.28 22.95 -4.22
N ASP A 246 2.45 23.96 -3.37
CA ASP A 246 3.72 24.28 -2.71
C ASP A 246 4.22 23.13 -1.82
N TYR A 247 3.29 22.41 -1.15
CA TYR A 247 3.61 21.20 -0.41
C TYR A 247 4.20 20.13 -1.33
N ILE A 248 3.61 19.87 -2.50
CA ILE A 248 4.09 18.86 -3.45
C ILE A 248 5.44 19.28 -4.04
N LYS A 249 5.61 20.55 -4.42
CA LYS A 249 6.88 21.11 -4.86
C LYS A 249 7.99 20.94 -3.81
N THR A 250 7.65 21.15 -2.55
CA THR A 250 8.57 20.93 -1.43
C THR A 250 8.92 19.45 -1.26
N CYS A 251 7.92 18.55 -1.38
CA CYS A 251 8.16 17.11 -1.36
C CYS A 251 9.10 16.66 -2.48
N HIS A 252 8.88 17.18 -3.69
CA HIS A 252 9.74 16.88 -4.84
C HIS A 252 11.18 17.31 -4.57
N LYS A 253 11.41 18.55 -4.14
CA LYS A 253 12.74 19.05 -3.84
C LYS A 253 13.48 18.18 -2.82
N LYS A 254 12.82 17.84 -1.71
CA LYS A 254 13.37 16.94 -0.67
C LYS A 254 13.72 15.56 -1.20
N LEU A 255 12.88 15.01 -2.09
CA LEU A 255 13.13 13.71 -2.69
C LEU A 255 14.36 13.73 -3.59
N ILE A 256 14.53 14.78 -4.40
CA ILE A 256 15.71 14.94 -5.26
C ILE A 256 16.98 15.12 -4.42
N GLU A 257 16.94 15.91 -3.33
CA GLU A 257 18.06 16.07 -2.41
C GLU A 257 18.49 14.72 -1.78
N ILE A 258 17.53 13.86 -1.38
CA ILE A 258 17.82 12.52 -0.84
C ILE A 258 18.37 11.61 -1.94
N LYS A 259 17.79 11.66 -3.14
CA LYS A 259 18.25 10.89 -4.31
C LYS A 259 19.72 11.18 -4.61
N GLU A 260 20.08 12.46 -4.69
CA GLU A 260 21.46 12.91 -4.94
C GLU A 260 22.40 12.53 -3.80
N LYS A 261 21.99 12.74 -2.53
CA LYS A 261 22.78 12.41 -1.35
C LYS A 261 23.20 10.94 -1.27
N HIS A 262 22.34 10.03 -1.74
CA HIS A 262 22.54 8.58 -1.64
C HIS A 262 22.80 7.90 -2.98
N ASP A 263 22.95 8.67 -4.05
CA ASP A 263 23.15 8.17 -5.43
C ASP A 263 22.10 7.10 -5.82
N LEU A 264 20.81 7.41 -5.59
CA LEU A 264 19.73 6.48 -5.82
C LEU A 264 19.30 6.45 -7.27
N GLU A 265 19.10 5.27 -7.81
CA GLU A 265 18.42 5.05 -9.09
C GLU A 265 16.95 4.66 -8.84
N PHE A 266 16.02 5.51 -9.29
CA PHE A 266 14.60 5.18 -9.26
C PHE A 266 14.18 4.46 -10.54
N LYS A 267 13.20 3.57 -10.43
CA LYS A 267 12.60 2.89 -11.58
C LYS A 267 11.15 3.32 -11.77
N LYS A 268 10.73 3.49 -13.03
CA LYS A 268 9.32 3.76 -13.32
C LYS A 268 8.51 2.49 -13.22
N ALA A 269 7.35 2.57 -12.55
CA ALA A 269 6.38 1.50 -12.57
C ALA A 269 5.47 1.59 -13.81
N LYS A 270 4.98 0.45 -14.28
CA LYS A 270 3.91 0.38 -15.27
C LYS A 270 2.57 0.25 -14.55
N ILE A 271 1.65 1.18 -14.79
CA ILE A 271 0.32 1.16 -14.18
C ILE A 271 -0.72 0.79 -15.24
N ILE A 272 -1.61 -0.14 -14.92
CA ILE A 272 -2.63 -0.69 -15.81
C ILE A 272 -4.00 -0.41 -15.19
N GLU A 273 -4.90 0.23 -15.93
CA GLU A 273 -6.32 0.20 -15.59
C GLU A 273 -6.88 -1.18 -15.97
N GLY A 274 -7.23 -1.98 -14.97
CA GLY A 274 -7.64 -3.36 -15.18
C GLY A 274 -8.22 -4.03 -13.94
N ASP A 275 -8.88 -5.17 -14.16
CA ASP A 275 -9.49 -6.00 -13.12
C ASP A 275 -8.65 -7.26 -12.93
N ILE A 276 -8.19 -7.51 -11.70
CA ILE A 276 -7.44 -8.73 -11.33
C ILE A 276 -8.21 -10.01 -11.73
N LEU A 277 -9.54 -9.98 -11.69
CA LEU A 277 -10.35 -11.14 -12.11
C LEU A 277 -10.17 -11.48 -13.59
N GLU A 278 -9.67 -10.52 -14.37
CA GLU A 278 -9.40 -10.65 -15.80
C GLU A 278 -7.89 -10.70 -16.13
N LEU A 279 -7.01 -10.84 -15.12
CA LEU A 279 -5.55 -10.77 -15.30
C LEU A 279 -5.03 -11.70 -16.40
N LYS A 280 -5.59 -12.89 -16.55
CA LYS A 280 -5.19 -13.87 -17.58
C LYS A 280 -5.44 -13.44 -19.03
N LYS A 281 -6.12 -12.31 -19.25
CA LYS A 281 -6.20 -11.69 -20.59
C LYS A 281 -4.87 -11.10 -21.05
N TYR A 282 -3.99 -10.78 -20.09
CA TYR A 282 -2.63 -10.29 -20.31
C TYR A 282 -1.64 -11.47 -20.28
N THR A 283 -1.65 -12.28 -21.35
CA THR A 283 -0.90 -13.56 -21.40
C THR A 283 0.60 -13.40 -21.20
N GLU A 284 1.15 -12.23 -21.49
CA GLU A 284 2.56 -11.87 -21.25
C GLU A 284 2.92 -11.75 -19.76
N LEU A 285 1.94 -11.79 -18.87
CA LEU A 285 2.13 -11.72 -17.41
C LEU A 285 2.18 -13.10 -16.74
N GLU A 286 2.03 -14.20 -17.50
CA GLU A 286 2.14 -15.56 -16.96
C GLU A 286 3.56 -15.84 -16.46
N ASN A 287 3.68 -16.35 -15.21
CA ASN A 287 4.97 -16.67 -14.59
C ASN A 287 6.01 -15.56 -14.71
N LYS A 288 5.54 -14.29 -14.62
CA LYS A 288 6.35 -13.11 -14.91
C LYS A 288 6.99 -12.51 -13.67
N PHE A 289 6.33 -12.58 -12.51
CA PHE A 289 6.68 -11.81 -11.33
C PHE A 289 7.48 -12.61 -10.31
N ASP A 290 8.48 -11.97 -9.73
CA ASP A 290 9.30 -12.52 -8.63
C ASP A 290 8.53 -12.41 -7.31
N ALA A 291 7.77 -11.33 -7.15
CA ALA A 291 6.93 -11.13 -5.98
C ALA A 291 5.60 -10.43 -6.28
N ILE A 292 4.62 -10.69 -5.40
CA ILE A 292 3.37 -9.93 -5.29
C ILE A 292 3.28 -9.37 -3.88
N ILE A 293 3.08 -8.05 -3.77
CA ILE A 293 2.84 -7.35 -2.50
C ILE A 293 1.59 -6.50 -2.69
N THR A 294 0.51 -6.84 -1.98
CA THR A 294 -0.80 -6.27 -2.29
C THR A 294 -1.74 -6.24 -1.08
N SER A 295 -2.74 -5.37 -1.15
CA SER A 295 -3.83 -5.29 -0.15
C SER A 295 -5.18 -5.25 -0.86
N PRO A 296 -5.88 -6.40 -0.97
CA PRO A 296 -7.22 -6.44 -1.53
C PRO A 296 -8.19 -5.53 -0.77
N PRO A 297 -9.24 -5.00 -1.41
CA PRO A 297 -10.25 -4.21 -0.71
C PRO A 297 -10.91 -5.03 0.39
N TYR A 298 -11.02 -4.46 1.61
CA TYR A 298 -11.63 -5.13 2.75
C TYR A 298 -13.15 -5.16 2.60
N TYR A 299 -13.75 -6.31 2.84
CA TYR A 299 -15.18 -6.50 2.70
C TYR A 299 -15.98 -5.45 3.49
N PHE A 300 -16.74 -4.60 2.79
CA PHE A 300 -17.64 -3.56 3.32
C PHE A 300 -17.07 -2.62 4.41
N SER A 301 -15.76 -2.58 4.60
CA SER A 301 -15.15 -1.75 5.66
C SER A 301 -14.91 -0.30 5.24
N ILE A 302 -14.85 -0.03 3.94
CA ILE A 302 -14.50 1.27 3.39
C ILE A 302 -15.42 1.61 2.22
N ASP A 303 -15.98 2.81 2.22
CA ASP A 303 -16.61 3.42 1.05
C ASP A 303 -15.52 4.01 0.17
N TYR A 304 -15.12 3.24 -0.85
CA TYR A 304 -14.06 3.62 -1.77
C TYR A 304 -14.53 4.63 -2.83
N VAL A 305 -15.80 4.52 -3.27
CA VAL A 305 -16.32 5.33 -4.38
C VAL A 305 -16.87 6.68 -3.93
N GLY A 306 -17.63 6.70 -2.83
CA GLY A 306 -18.28 7.92 -2.36
C GLY A 306 -17.31 9.02 -1.95
N LYS A 307 -16.07 8.68 -1.60
CA LYS A 307 -15.05 9.67 -1.25
C LYS A 307 -14.52 10.41 -2.48
N ASP A 308 -14.36 9.73 -3.59
CA ASP A 308 -13.79 10.30 -4.81
C ASP A 308 -14.86 10.81 -5.79
N LYS A 309 -16.10 11.04 -5.26
CA LYS A 309 -17.24 11.50 -6.02
C LYS A 309 -16.94 12.73 -6.87
N ILE A 310 -16.23 13.72 -6.31
CA ILE A 310 -15.86 14.96 -7.02
C ILE A 310 -15.01 14.64 -8.25
N ALA A 311 -14.02 13.74 -8.11
CA ALA A 311 -13.18 13.32 -9.21
C ALA A 311 -13.98 12.56 -10.27
N TYR A 312 -14.86 11.63 -9.88
CA TYR A 312 -15.69 10.88 -10.82
C TYR A 312 -16.67 11.77 -11.59
N GLU A 313 -17.31 12.72 -10.91
CA GLU A 313 -18.20 13.70 -11.56
C GLU A 313 -17.44 14.60 -12.55
N TYR A 314 -16.23 15.05 -12.19
CA TYR A 314 -15.39 15.85 -13.08
C TYR A 314 -14.94 15.05 -14.31
N LEU A 315 -14.46 13.83 -14.10
CA LEU A 315 -13.95 12.92 -15.15
C LEU A 315 -15.09 12.23 -15.94
N CYS A 316 -16.36 12.52 -15.65
CA CYS A 316 -17.54 11.90 -16.28
C CYS A 316 -17.51 10.35 -16.18
N VAL A 317 -17.03 9.81 -15.07
CA VAL A 317 -16.94 8.37 -14.81
C VAL A 317 -18.24 7.86 -14.20
N ASP A 318 -18.80 6.79 -14.74
CA ASP A 318 -19.96 6.11 -14.16
C ASP A 318 -19.58 5.36 -12.89
N MET A 319 -19.89 5.95 -11.74
CA MET A 319 -19.59 5.39 -10.42
C MET A 319 -20.22 3.99 -10.21
N LYS A 320 -21.44 3.75 -10.73
CA LYS A 320 -22.10 2.42 -10.61
C LYS A 320 -21.34 1.35 -11.38
N LYS A 321 -20.79 1.72 -12.55
CA LYS A 321 -19.94 0.82 -13.33
C LYS A 321 -18.65 0.49 -12.60
N VAL A 322 -18.02 1.46 -11.92
CA VAL A 322 -16.84 1.23 -11.08
C VAL A 322 -17.20 0.35 -9.88
N GLU A 323 -18.27 0.69 -9.13
CA GLU A 323 -18.75 -0.13 -8.00
C GLU A 323 -19.01 -1.58 -8.38
N SER A 324 -19.59 -1.83 -9.56
CA SER A 324 -19.89 -3.19 -10.02
C SER A 324 -18.65 -4.06 -10.25
N LYS A 325 -17.45 -3.47 -10.34
CA LYS A 325 -16.17 -4.17 -10.49
C LYS A 325 -15.51 -4.55 -9.16
N TYR A 326 -15.96 -3.99 -8.01
CA TYR A 326 -15.39 -4.35 -6.71
C TYR A 326 -15.68 -5.81 -6.35
N LEU A 327 -14.77 -6.41 -5.58
CA LEU A 327 -14.92 -7.79 -5.12
C LEU A 327 -16.24 -7.96 -4.32
N GLY A 328 -16.96 -9.02 -4.64
CA GLY A 328 -18.25 -9.34 -4.00
C GLY A 328 -19.46 -8.56 -4.52
N MET A 329 -19.30 -7.72 -5.54
CA MET A 329 -20.41 -6.98 -6.15
C MET A 329 -21.07 -7.74 -7.30
N LYS A 330 -20.38 -8.71 -7.90
CA LYS A 330 -20.94 -9.57 -8.96
C LYS A 330 -21.78 -10.69 -8.34
N ASN A 331 -22.98 -10.89 -8.84
CA ASN A 331 -23.86 -11.99 -8.39
C ASN A 331 -23.55 -13.26 -9.22
N ILE A 332 -22.59 -14.07 -8.74
CA ILE A 332 -22.12 -15.30 -9.43
C ILE A 332 -22.74 -16.58 -8.89
N GLY A 333 -23.82 -16.50 -8.12
CA GLY A 333 -24.40 -17.65 -7.43
C GLY A 333 -23.73 -17.95 -6.09
N VAL A 334 -24.41 -18.72 -5.23
CA VAL A 334 -23.96 -18.95 -3.85
C VAL A 334 -23.44 -20.38 -3.69
N ASN A 335 -22.15 -20.56 -3.46
CA ASN A 335 -21.60 -21.87 -3.10
C ASN A 335 -21.77 -22.16 -1.60
N LYS A 336 -22.99 -22.45 -1.19
CA LYS A 336 -23.31 -22.78 0.22
C LYS A 336 -22.58 -24.02 0.75
N ARG A 337 -22.19 -24.95 -0.12
CA ARG A 337 -21.46 -26.15 0.29
C ARG A 337 -20.07 -25.81 0.84
N LYS A 338 -19.42 -24.79 0.27
CA LYS A 338 -18.08 -24.35 0.68
C LYS A 338 -18.13 -23.42 1.88
N TYR A 339 -19.07 -22.48 1.91
CA TYR A 339 -19.06 -21.34 2.83
C TYR A 339 -20.19 -21.36 3.88
N GLY A 340 -20.98 -22.46 3.93
CA GLY A 340 -22.05 -22.62 4.91
C GLY A 340 -23.12 -21.54 4.83
N ASN A 341 -23.55 -21.03 6.01
CA ASN A 341 -24.63 -20.06 6.15
C ASN A 341 -24.13 -18.60 6.23
N LEU A 342 -22.99 -18.29 5.62
CA LEU A 342 -22.53 -16.90 5.52
C LEU A 342 -23.50 -16.06 4.67
N PRO A 343 -23.58 -14.74 4.90
CA PRO A 343 -24.36 -13.85 4.06
C PRO A 343 -23.92 -13.95 2.59
N PRO A 344 -24.85 -13.97 1.60
CA PRO A 344 -24.50 -14.15 0.20
C PRO A 344 -23.41 -13.21 -0.32
N LYS A 345 -23.42 -11.94 0.08
CA LYS A 345 -22.39 -10.95 -0.31
C LYS A 345 -21.00 -11.29 0.23
N VAL A 346 -20.89 -11.93 1.41
CA VAL A 346 -19.61 -12.41 1.93
C VAL A 346 -19.11 -13.57 1.08
N ILE A 347 -20.00 -14.48 0.69
CA ILE A 347 -19.66 -15.60 -0.20
C ILE A 347 -19.14 -15.09 -1.55
N PHE A 348 -19.82 -14.12 -2.17
CA PHE A 348 -19.36 -13.52 -3.43
C PHE A 348 -17.98 -12.88 -3.30
N TYR A 349 -17.76 -12.17 -2.21
CA TYR A 349 -16.44 -11.59 -1.93
C TYR A 349 -15.34 -12.66 -1.81
N TYR A 350 -15.61 -13.77 -1.13
CA TYR A 350 -14.62 -14.86 -0.99
C TYR A 350 -14.39 -15.62 -2.31
N GLU A 351 -15.39 -15.74 -3.16
CA GLU A 351 -15.24 -16.36 -4.48
C GLU A 351 -14.39 -15.46 -5.41
N ASP A 352 -14.64 -14.15 -5.42
CA ASP A 352 -13.82 -13.20 -6.16
C ASP A 352 -12.39 -13.14 -5.60
N LEU A 353 -12.22 -13.20 -4.27
CA LEU A 353 -10.90 -13.24 -3.63
C LEU A 353 -10.15 -14.53 -3.98
N GLN A 354 -10.81 -15.69 -4.01
CA GLN A 354 -10.23 -16.95 -4.46
C GLN A 354 -9.73 -16.82 -5.90
N LYS A 355 -10.59 -16.30 -6.78
CA LYS A 355 -10.24 -16.09 -8.19
C LYS A 355 -9.04 -15.14 -8.34
N SER A 356 -9.00 -14.10 -7.53
CA SER A 356 -7.84 -13.17 -7.49
C SER A 356 -6.57 -13.89 -7.08
N ILE A 357 -6.62 -14.74 -6.04
CA ILE A 357 -5.48 -15.55 -5.57
C ILE A 357 -5.02 -16.55 -6.64
N GLU A 358 -5.95 -17.20 -7.35
CA GLU A 358 -5.62 -18.09 -8.48
C GLU A 358 -4.91 -17.33 -9.62
N ASN A 359 -5.34 -16.10 -9.92
CA ASN A 359 -4.70 -15.26 -10.92
C ASN A 359 -3.33 -14.76 -10.47
N MET A 360 -3.16 -14.43 -9.18
CA MET A 360 -1.86 -14.11 -8.60
C MET A 360 -0.90 -15.30 -8.64
N PHE A 361 -1.39 -16.51 -8.33
CA PHE A 361 -0.60 -17.74 -8.45
C PHE A 361 -0.13 -17.97 -9.89
N TRP A 362 -1.01 -17.78 -10.87
CA TRP A 362 -0.66 -17.91 -12.28
C TRP A 362 0.41 -16.91 -12.72
N ALA A 363 0.34 -15.66 -12.21
CA ALA A 363 1.27 -14.58 -12.59
C ALA A 363 2.66 -14.70 -11.97
N LEU A 364 2.79 -15.34 -10.80
CA LEU A 364 4.06 -15.55 -10.12
C LEU A 364 4.94 -16.59 -10.82
N LYS A 365 6.24 -16.34 -10.82
CA LYS A 365 7.26 -17.36 -11.16
C LYS A 365 7.22 -18.53 -10.17
N PRO A 366 7.69 -19.74 -10.54
CA PRO A 366 7.98 -20.80 -9.55
C PRO A 366 8.90 -20.24 -8.45
N ARG A 367 8.61 -20.55 -7.18
CA ARG A 367 9.27 -20.02 -5.99
C ARG A 367 9.08 -18.51 -5.76
N GLY A 368 8.28 -17.83 -6.58
CA GLY A 368 7.88 -16.43 -6.34
C GLY A 368 7.11 -16.27 -5.04
N LYS A 369 7.32 -15.15 -4.36
CA LYS A 369 6.77 -14.89 -3.03
C LYS A 369 5.56 -13.95 -3.11
N MET A 370 4.59 -14.15 -2.24
CA MET A 370 3.40 -13.30 -2.14
C MET A 370 3.17 -12.83 -0.72
N ALA A 371 2.90 -11.55 -0.54
CA ALA A 371 2.38 -10.98 0.69
C ALA A 371 1.01 -10.35 0.43
N ILE A 372 0.01 -10.80 1.17
CA ILE A 372 -1.33 -10.20 1.19
C ILE A 372 -1.53 -9.50 2.52
N ILE A 373 -1.76 -8.19 2.50
CA ILE A 373 -2.13 -7.39 3.66
C ILE A 373 -3.65 -7.31 3.69
N ILE A 374 -4.27 -7.83 4.75
CA ILE A 374 -5.72 -7.91 4.85
C ILE A 374 -6.18 -7.81 6.31
N GLY A 375 -7.36 -7.22 6.52
CA GLY A 375 -7.98 -7.10 7.84
C GLY A 375 -9.30 -7.84 7.95
N ASP A 376 -9.63 -8.29 9.16
CA ASP A 376 -10.93 -8.84 9.46
C ASP A 376 -11.99 -7.74 9.53
N SER A 377 -13.20 -8.06 9.12
CA SER A 377 -14.34 -7.14 9.09
C SER A 377 -15.41 -7.52 10.10
N THR A 378 -16.27 -6.56 10.46
CA THR A 378 -17.47 -6.82 11.28
C THR A 378 -18.69 -6.36 10.51
N VAL A 379 -19.63 -7.27 10.24
CA VAL A 379 -20.86 -7.01 9.51
C VAL A 379 -22.07 -7.46 10.34
N GLY A 380 -22.99 -6.52 10.61
CA GLY A 380 -24.18 -6.82 11.43
C GLY A 380 -23.87 -7.37 12.82
N GLY A 381 -22.75 -6.94 13.41
CA GLY A 381 -22.28 -7.42 14.72
C GLY A 381 -21.57 -8.79 14.68
N LYS A 382 -21.51 -9.45 13.51
CA LYS A 382 -20.78 -10.69 13.31
C LYS A 382 -19.41 -10.42 12.72
N LYS A 383 -18.37 -11.05 13.25
CA LYS A 383 -17.02 -10.97 12.74
C LYS A 383 -16.88 -11.84 11.51
N ILE A 384 -16.20 -11.32 10.49
CA ILE A 384 -15.92 -12.00 9.24
C ILE A 384 -14.42 -12.29 9.23
N PRO A 385 -13.99 -13.53 9.43
CA PRO A 385 -12.58 -13.90 9.61
C PRO A 385 -11.83 -13.93 8.27
N THR A 386 -11.73 -12.79 7.62
CA THR A 386 -11.18 -12.65 6.27
C THR A 386 -9.73 -13.12 6.20
N THR A 387 -8.94 -12.86 7.24
CA THR A 387 -7.54 -13.29 7.33
C THR A 387 -7.39 -14.81 7.19
N MET A 388 -8.12 -15.58 8.01
CA MET A 388 -8.00 -17.05 8.01
C MET A 388 -8.59 -17.66 6.74
N VAL A 389 -9.68 -17.07 6.22
CA VAL A 389 -10.22 -17.47 4.92
C VAL A 389 -9.19 -17.25 3.82
N THR A 390 -8.54 -16.09 3.79
CA THR A 390 -7.49 -15.79 2.79
C THR A 390 -6.33 -16.78 2.88
N LYS A 391 -5.82 -17.07 4.09
CA LYS A 391 -4.79 -18.10 4.31
C LYS A 391 -5.21 -19.44 3.70
N LYS A 392 -6.42 -19.91 4.03
CA LYS A 392 -6.95 -21.17 3.49
C LYS A 392 -7.08 -21.16 1.96
N LEU A 393 -7.56 -20.06 1.38
CA LEU A 393 -7.67 -19.92 -0.08
C LEU A 393 -6.29 -19.95 -0.76
N CYS A 394 -5.26 -19.38 -0.15
CA CYS A 394 -3.88 -19.51 -0.63
C CYS A 394 -3.41 -20.97 -0.63
N GLU A 395 -3.63 -21.70 0.45
CA GLU A 395 -3.26 -23.12 0.57
C GLU A 395 -4.02 -23.99 -0.44
N GLU A 396 -5.34 -23.78 -0.62
CA GLU A 396 -6.17 -24.48 -1.61
C GLU A 396 -5.71 -24.21 -3.05
N THR A 397 -5.18 -23.01 -3.34
CA THR A 397 -4.65 -22.67 -4.67
C THR A 397 -3.29 -23.31 -4.96
N GLY A 398 -2.59 -23.82 -3.92
CA GLY A 398 -1.29 -24.49 -4.07
C GLY A 398 -0.10 -23.70 -3.54
N PHE A 399 -0.34 -22.54 -2.95
CA PHE A 399 0.72 -21.82 -2.24
C PHE A 399 1.21 -22.60 -1.02
N LYS A 400 2.50 -22.51 -0.74
CA LYS A 400 3.07 -22.89 0.54
C LYS A 400 2.97 -21.69 1.49
N TYR A 401 2.12 -21.81 2.49
CA TYR A 401 2.06 -20.84 3.59
C TYR A 401 3.40 -20.82 4.33
N GLN A 402 3.90 -19.62 4.64
CA GLN A 402 5.17 -19.41 5.34
C GLN A 402 4.96 -18.75 6.70
N LYS A 403 4.29 -17.60 6.74
CA LYS A 403 4.14 -16.80 7.97
C LYS A 403 2.89 -15.94 7.93
N LEU A 404 2.37 -15.66 9.13
CA LEU A 404 1.32 -14.68 9.38
C LEU A 404 1.83 -13.70 10.43
N ILE A 405 1.73 -12.41 10.16
CA ILE A 405 2.07 -11.34 11.11
C ILE A 405 0.83 -10.51 11.34
N PHE A 406 0.46 -10.32 12.59
CA PHE A 406 -0.61 -9.42 12.96
C PHE A 406 -0.04 -8.04 13.33
N ASN A 407 -0.38 -7.01 12.54
CA ASN A 407 0.02 -5.64 12.76
C ASN A 407 -1.15 -4.84 13.36
N PRO A 408 -1.15 -4.57 14.68
CA PRO A 408 -2.24 -3.83 15.30
C PRO A 408 -2.22 -2.38 14.83
N LEU A 409 -3.37 -1.89 14.35
CA LEU A 409 -3.53 -0.48 13.97
C LEU A 409 -3.78 0.38 15.22
N LEU A 410 -2.72 0.96 15.75
CA LEU A 410 -2.78 1.82 16.92
C LEU A 410 -3.33 3.20 16.54
N GLY A 411 -4.42 3.61 17.20
CA GLY A 411 -4.96 4.97 17.08
C GLY A 411 -5.86 5.23 15.87
N THR A 412 -6.32 4.19 15.16
CA THR A 412 -7.28 4.38 14.05
C THR A 412 -8.66 4.84 14.55
N ARG A 413 -9.26 5.79 13.83
CA ARG A 413 -10.65 6.23 14.08
C ARG A 413 -11.68 5.18 13.64
N ASN A 414 -11.29 4.21 12.83
CA ASN A 414 -12.18 3.15 12.35
C ASN A 414 -12.21 1.98 13.34
N ARG A 415 -13.26 1.92 14.16
CA ARG A 415 -13.46 0.85 15.14
C ARG A 415 -13.77 -0.53 14.53
N ALA A 416 -14.05 -0.59 13.22
CA ALA A 416 -14.38 -1.83 12.52
C ALA A 416 -13.13 -2.66 12.18
N ILE A 417 -11.94 -2.03 12.09
CA ILE A 417 -10.67 -2.69 11.78
C ILE A 417 -9.73 -2.48 12.96
N ARG A 418 -9.39 -3.55 13.68
CA ARG A 418 -8.50 -3.50 14.88
C ARG A 418 -7.04 -3.73 14.55
N GLY A 419 -6.75 -4.29 13.38
CA GLY A 419 -5.42 -4.60 12.92
C GLY A 419 -5.45 -5.14 11.51
N GLU A 420 -4.29 -5.23 10.91
CA GLU A 420 -4.05 -5.82 9.61
C GLU A 420 -3.17 -7.05 9.79
N SER A 421 -3.44 -8.08 9.01
CA SER A 421 -2.63 -9.28 8.97
C SER A 421 -1.83 -9.30 7.67
N ILE A 422 -0.57 -9.70 7.76
CA ILE A 422 0.31 -9.91 6.61
C ILE A 422 0.45 -11.43 6.44
N ILE A 423 -0.12 -11.97 5.38
CA ILE A 423 -0.03 -13.39 5.03
C ILE A 423 1.09 -13.56 4.01
N ILE A 424 2.12 -14.31 4.35
CA ILE A 424 3.27 -14.58 3.49
C ILE A 424 3.19 -16.00 2.96
N CYS A 425 3.26 -16.14 1.64
CA CYS A 425 3.19 -17.40 0.92
C CYS A 425 4.26 -17.48 -0.19
N GLU A 426 4.55 -18.69 -0.63
CA GLU A 426 5.46 -18.97 -1.74
C GLU A 426 4.77 -19.89 -2.75
N LYS A 427 4.93 -19.63 -4.04
CA LYS A 427 4.48 -20.53 -5.11
C LYS A 427 5.42 -21.74 -5.16
N ARG A 428 4.85 -22.95 -5.07
CA ARG A 428 5.61 -24.19 -5.20
C ARG A 428 6.11 -24.41 -6.61
#